data_586d6363d3f0abf8a3ae1237f005b7d6
#
_entry.id   586d6363d3f0abf8a3ae1237f005b7d6
#
_cell.length_a   1.000
_cell.length_b   1.000
_cell.length_c   1.000
_cell.angle_alpha   90.00
_cell.angle_beta   90.00
_cell.angle_gamma   90.00
#
_symmetry.space_group_name_H-M   'P 1'
#
loop_
_entity.id
_entity.type
_entity.pdbx_description
1 polymer ?
#
loop_
_entity_poly.entity_id
_entity_poly.type
_entity_poly.pdbx_seq_one_letter_code
_entity_poly.pdbx_strand_id
1 'polypeptide(L)'
;PWVDSADGAAVRIAMTVGMMGSGEGRLLTVTEEREGKGEGLEVTLAEQTGLLHADLRVGANVAATVVLQANSKLSHEGIKPHGMGFVVTAEEAQRLEANAPIKPYRNGRDLTDRPRNVLIIDFSGLTEDEIRFRYPATYQWVLERVKPERDQNKEEYRRVNWWLFGRKNTELRSALFNLTRYIATVKTAKHRLFQFLDREILPDSKLIAVTSENSFHLGVLSSSVH
;
A
#
# COMPACT_ATOMS: atom_id res chain seq x y z
N PRO A 1 -20.89 10.97 12.79
CA PRO A 1 -20.15 11.61 13.89
C PRO A 1 -18.73 11.06 13.97
N TRP A 2 -17.80 11.92 14.35
CA TRP A 2 -16.44 11.52 14.69
C TRP A 2 -16.43 11.08 16.15
N VAL A 3 -15.85 9.94 16.44
CA VAL A 3 -15.62 9.52 17.83
C VAL A 3 -14.11 9.61 18.05
N ASP A 4 -13.69 10.49 18.94
CA ASP A 4 -12.33 10.53 19.42
C ASP A 4 -12.14 9.34 20.36
N SER A 5 -11.30 8.38 19.98
CA SER A 5 -10.87 7.33 20.87
C SER A 5 -9.80 7.88 21.83
N ALA A 6 -9.71 7.34 23.02
CA ALA A 6 -8.66 7.69 23.98
C ALA A 6 -7.22 7.56 23.42
N ASP A 7 -7.07 6.81 22.34
CA ASP A 7 -5.79 6.56 21.64
C ASP A 7 -5.55 7.52 20.44
N GLY A 8 -6.38 8.56 20.25
CA GLY A 8 -6.21 9.58 19.22
C GLY A 8 -6.53 9.12 17.79
N ALA A 9 -7.18 7.96 17.60
CA ALA A 9 -7.63 7.54 16.28
C ALA A 9 -9.01 8.14 15.96
N ALA A 10 -9.08 9.06 14.99
CA ALA A 10 -10.34 9.56 14.45
C ALA A 10 -10.97 8.51 13.51
N VAL A 11 -12.11 7.97 13.88
CA VAL A 11 -12.86 6.99 13.07
C VAL A 11 -14.20 7.57 12.60
N ARG A 12 -14.52 7.30 11.33
CA ARG A 12 -15.84 7.55 10.78
C ARG A 12 -16.74 6.35 11.03
N ILE A 13 -17.89 6.56 11.67
CA ILE A 13 -18.84 5.50 11.97
C ILE A 13 -20.07 5.68 11.07
N ALA A 14 -20.50 4.58 10.43
CA ALA A 14 -21.79 4.49 9.78
C ALA A 14 -22.70 3.56 10.60
N MET A 15 -23.91 4.00 10.87
CA MET A 15 -24.95 3.16 11.47
C MET A 15 -26.00 2.84 10.42
N THR A 16 -26.42 1.58 10.34
CA THR A 16 -27.45 1.11 9.41
C THR A 16 -28.63 0.52 10.18
N VAL A 17 -29.84 0.86 9.74
CA VAL A 17 -31.07 0.25 10.24
C VAL A 17 -31.79 -0.41 9.06
N GLY A 18 -32.05 -1.69 9.15
CA GLY A 18 -32.80 -2.45 8.17
C GLY A 18 -34.27 -2.62 8.62
N MET A 19 -35.20 -2.41 7.71
CA MET A 19 -36.63 -2.71 7.93
C MET A 19 -37.13 -3.66 6.84
N MET A 20 -38.06 -4.54 7.20
CA MET A 20 -38.76 -5.38 6.23
C MET A 20 -39.72 -4.51 5.40
N GLY A 21 -39.64 -4.64 4.09
CA GLY A 21 -40.49 -3.89 3.14
C GLY A 21 -39.81 -3.62 1.81
N SER A 22 -40.55 -3.01 0.88
CA SER A 22 -40.10 -2.66 -0.47
C SER A 22 -40.01 -1.13 -0.66
N GLY A 23 -39.52 -0.40 0.32
CA GLY A 23 -39.37 1.04 0.25
C GLY A 23 -37.98 1.51 -0.19
N GLU A 24 -37.88 2.76 -0.60
CA GLU A 24 -36.58 3.42 -0.82
C GLU A 24 -35.84 3.62 0.50
N GLY A 25 -34.53 3.46 0.46
CA GLY A 25 -33.65 3.73 1.58
C GLY A 25 -33.45 5.24 1.79
N ARG A 26 -33.06 5.61 3.02
CA ARG A 26 -32.73 7.00 3.39
C ARG A 26 -31.29 7.04 3.87
N LEU A 27 -30.45 7.83 3.21
CA LEU A 27 -29.09 8.11 3.62
C LEU A 27 -29.05 9.47 4.31
N LEU A 28 -28.67 9.48 5.59
CA LEU A 28 -28.49 10.69 6.38
C LEU A 28 -26.99 10.94 6.53
N THR A 29 -26.50 12.07 6.03
CA THR A 29 -25.08 12.45 6.12
C THR A 29 -24.96 13.66 7.03
N VAL A 30 -24.08 13.59 8.05
CA VAL A 30 -23.78 14.74 8.90
C VAL A 30 -23.01 15.76 8.07
N THR A 31 -23.56 16.96 7.93
CA THR A 31 -22.96 18.07 7.19
C THR A 31 -22.32 19.10 8.11
N GLU A 32 -22.81 19.23 9.34
CA GLU A 32 -22.31 20.16 10.31
C GLU A 32 -22.48 19.60 11.73
N GLU A 33 -21.50 19.84 12.59
CA GLU A 33 -21.51 19.47 14.01
C GLU A 33 -21.26 20.77 14.83
N ARG A 34 -22.09 21.00 15.84
CA ARG A 34 -21.98 22.15 16.76
C ARG A 34 -22.11 21.67 18.20
N GLU A 35 -21.47 22.36 19.13
CA GLU A 35 -21.70 22.14 20.56
C GLU A 35 -23.16 22.43 20.90
N GLY A 36 -23.86 21.44 21.45
CA GLY A 36 -25.24 21.59 21.90
C GLY A 36 -25.34 22.32 23.25
N LYS A 37 -26.53 22.76 23.60
CA LYS A 37 -26.82 23.40 24.91
C LYS A 37 -26.75 22.48 26.13
N GLY A 38 -26.28 21.20 25.93
CA GLY A 38 -26.09 20.15 26.95
C GLY A 38 -24.86 19.30 26.67
N GLU A 39 -24.73 18.12 27.29
CA GLU A 39 -23.59 17.18 27.10
C GLU A 39 -23.62 16.46 25.73
N GLY A 40 -23.99 17.14 24.64
CA GLY A 40 -24.07 16.47 23.32
C GLY A 40 -23.80 17.42 22.18
N LEU A 41 -23.49 16.86 21.00
CA LEU A 41 -23.34 17.59 19.76
C LEU A 41 -24.70 17.72 19.05
N GLU A 42 -25.04 18.90 18.61
CA GLU A 42 -26.11 19.14 17.64
C GLU A 42 -25.56 18.93 16.25
N VAL A 43 -26.23 18.06 15.47
CA VAL A 43 -25.78 17.68 14.09
C VAL A 43 -26.83 18.17 13.07
N THR A 44 -26.36 18.73 11.99
CA THR A 44 -27.16 19.00 10.79
C THR A 44 -27.00 17.84 9.82
N LEU A 45 -28.11 17.30 9.32
CA LEU A 45 -28.15 16.17 8.44
C LEU A 45 -28.62 16.56 7.04
N ALA A 46 -27.89 16.15 6.01
CA ALA A 46 -28.39 16.11 4.65
C ALA A 46 -29.01 14.73 4.37
N GLU A 47 -30.20 14.73 3.79
CA GLU A 47 -30.93 13.51 3.45
C GLU A 47 -30.91 13.26 1.95
N GLN A 48 -30.65 12.00 1.57
CA GLN A 48 -30.81 11.48 0.20
C GLN A 48 -31.68 10.23 0.27
N THR A 49 -32.69 10.15 -0.60
CA THR A 49 -33.56 8.96 -0.73
C THR A 49 -33.27 8.22 -2.00
N GLY A 50 -33.42 6.90 -1.98
CA GLY A 50 -33.22 6.02 -3.12
C GLY A 50 -32.73 4.62 -2.75
N LEU A 51 -32.30 3.86 -3.73
CA LEU A 51 -31.72 2.55 -3.49
C LEU A 51 -30.32 2.70 -2.86
N LEU A 52 -30.19 2.25 -1.60
CA LEU A 52 -28.92 2.21 -0.89
C LEU A 52 -28.13 0.97 -1.29
N HIS A 53 -26.92 1.16 -1.77
CA HIS A 53 -26.01 0.08 -2.13
C HIS A 53 -25.06 -0.31 -0.98
N ALA A 54 -24.31 -1.39 -1.16
CA ALA A 54 -23.43 -1.93 -0.14
C ALA A 54 -22.30 -0.97 0.30
N ASP A 55 -21.97 0.03 -0.52
CA ASP A 55 -21.03 1.12 -0.23
C ASP A 55 -21.66 2.28 0.54
N LEU A 56 -22.92 2.13 0.98
CA LEU A 56 -23.73 3.15 1.70
C LEU A 56 -23.89 4.43 0.88
N ARG A 57 -24.11 4.31 -0.42
CA ARG A 57 -24.43 5.44 -1.31
C ARG A 57 -25.75 5.23 -2.05
N VAL A 58 -26.36 6.33 -2.42
CA VAL A 58 -27.50 6.37 -3.32
C VAL A 58 -26.97 6.69 -4.73
N GLY A 59 -27.39 5.97 -5.76
CA GLY A 59 -26.99 6.22 -7.15
C GLY A 59 -26.48 4.97 -7.86
N ALA A 60 -25.36 5.07 -8.56
CA ALA A 60 -24.79 3.94 -9.28
C ALA A 60 -24.28 2.85 -8.32
N ASN A 61 -24.62 1.59 -8.60
CA ASN A 61 -24.16 0.45 -7.82
C ASN A 61 -22.69 0.10 -8.12
N VAL A 62 -21.77 0.80 -7.48
CA VAL A 62 -20.34 0.60 -7.65
C VAL A 62 -19.89 -0.80 -7.17
N ALA A 63 -20.57 -1.36 -6.17
CA ALA A 63 -20.28 -2.68 -5.63
C ALA A 63 -20.61 -3.83 -6.61
N ALA A 64 -21.51 -3.60 -7.57
CA ALA A 64 -21.88 -4.57 -8.60
C ALA A 64 -21.06 -4.43 -9.90
N THR A 65 -20.06 -3.55 -9.93
CA THR A 65 -19.20 -3.38 -11.12
C THR A 65 -18.37 -4.64 -11.35
N VAL A 66 -18.22 -5.01 -12.61
CA VAL A 66 -17.40 -6.15 -13.04
C VAL A 66 -16.00 -5.66 -13.36
N VAL A 67 -14.99 -6.40 -12.93
CA VAL A 67 -13.60 -6.10 -13.25
C VAL A 67 -13.38 -6.20 -14.76
N LEU A 68 -12.88 -5.15 -15.39
CA LEU A 68 -12.51 -5.18 -16.80
C LEU A 68 -11.31 -6.12 -16.98
N GLN A 69 -11.47 -7.17 -17.79
CA GLN A 69 -10.40 -8.14 -18.06
C GLN A 69 -9.16 -7.48 -18.67
N ALA A 70 -9.34 -6.45 -19.51
CA ALA A 70 -8.25 -5.68 -20.09
C ALA A 70 -7.38 -4.98 -19.03
N ASN A 71 -7.93 -4.70 -17.85
CA ASN A 71 -7.21 -4.07 -16.74
C ASN A 71 -6.63 -5.11 -15.75
N SER A 72 -6.84 -6.41 -16.01
CA SER A 72 -6.27 -7.47 -15.18
C SER A 72 -4.74 -7.35 -15.21
N LYS A 73 -4.12 -7.47 -14.03
CA LYS A 73 -2.65 -7.38 -13.86
C LYS A 73 -2.02 -6.01 -14.17
N LEU A 74 -2.81 -4.95 -14.29
CA LEU A 74 -2.26 -3.59 -14.41
C LEU A 74 -1.82 -3.00 -13.07
N SER A 75 -2.37 -3.47 -11.96
CA SER A 75 -2.02 -2.94 -10.63
C SER A 75 -1.57 -4.04 -9.68
N HIS A 76 -0.51 -3.76 -8.95
CA HIS A 76 0.11 -4.70 -8.02
C HIS A 76 0.41 -4.02 -6.68
N GLU A 77 0.27 -4.76 -5.60
CA GLU A 77 0.80 -4.34 -4.30
C GLU A 77 2.32 -4.41 -4.33
N GLY A 78 2.99 -3.44 -3.69
CA GLY A 78 4.45 -3.44 -3.55
C GLY A 78 4.98 -4.62 -2.72
N ILE A 79 6.29 -4.69 -2.56
CA ILE A 79 6.98 -5.78 -1.87
C ILE A 79 6.71 -5.77 -0.36
N LYS A 80 6.76 -6.95 0.26
CA LYS A 80 6.69 -7.14 1.72
C LYS A 80 7.98 -7.78 2.23
N PRO A 81 8.96 -6.97 2.66
CA PRO A 81 10.21 -7.52 3.20
C PRO A 81 9.97 -8.38 4.43
N HIS A 82 9.04 -8.00 5.32
CA HIS A 82 8.83 -8.60 6.65
C HIS A 82 10.14 -8.64 7.44
N GLY A 83 10.62 -7.49 7.83
CA GLY A 83 11.85 -7.27 8.58
C GLY A 83 12.55 -6.01 8.11
N MET A 84 12.93 -5.15 9.02
CA MET A 84 13.63 -3.89 8.71
C MET A 84 15.11 -4.11 8.40
N GLY A 85 15.66 -5.29 8.69
CA GLY A 85 17.07 -5.61 8.46
C GLY A 85 17.50 -5.65 6.99
N PHE A 86 16.55 -5.68 6.05
CA PHE A 86 16.82 -5.54 4.62
C PHE A 86 17.02 -4.08 4.19
N VAL A 87 16.52 -3.12 4.96
CA VAL A 87 16.60 -1.70 4.62
C VAL A 87 17.91 -1.13 5.11
N VAL A 88 18.61 -0.41 4.23
CA VAL A 88 19.91 0.21 4.51
C VAL A 88 19.90 1.68 4.08
N THR A 89 20.69 2.48 4.77
CA THR A 89 21.00 3.85 4.33
C THR A 89 22.04 3.82 3.22
N ALA A 90 22.23 4.94 2.53
CA ALA A 90 23.29 5.06 1.53
C ALA A 90 24.71 4.83 2.12
N GLU A 91 24.93 5.28 3.37
CA GLU A 91 26.20 5.10 4.08
C GLU A 91 26.45 3.63 4.45
N GLU A 92 25.39 2.92 4.91
CA GLU A 92 25.47 1.48 5.21
C GLU A 92 25.73 0.67 3.95
N ALA A 93 25.06 1.02 2.83
CA ALA A 93 25.25 0.35 1.55
C ALA A 93 26.70 0.49 1.02
N GLN A 94 27.39 1.59 1.31
CA GLN A 94 28.81 1.77 0.91
C GLN A 94 29.76 0.80 1.62
N ARG A 95 29.34 0.19 2.72
CA ARG A 95 30.13 -0.81 3.48
C ARG A 95 29.91 -2.24 2.99
N LEU A 96 28.98 -2.41 2.05
CA LEU A 96 28.64 -3.69 1.44
C LEU A 96 29.34 -3.81 0.07
N GLU A 97 29.23 -4.96 -0.55
CA GLU A 97 29.83 -5.15 -1.88
C GLU A 97 29.20 -4.20 -2.92
N ALA A 98 30.03 -3.55 -3.74
CA ALA A 98 29.59 -2.57 -4.73
C ALA A 98 28.60 -3.16 -5.77
N ASN A 99 28.66 -4.46 -5.99
CA ASN A 99 27.77 -5.22 -6.89
C ASN A 99 26.66 -5.97 -6.15
N ALA A 100 26.46 -5.70 -4.85
CA ALA A 100 25.37 -6.31 -4.10
C ALA A 100 24.00 -5.89 -4.71
N PRO A 101 22.99 -6.77 -4.66
CA PRO A 101 21.67 -6.49 -5.21
C PRO A 101 20.89 -5.54 -4.30
N ILE A 102 21.31 -4.29 -4.29
CA ILE A 102 20.73 -3.21 -3.48
C ILE A 102 19.98 -2.26 -4.41
N LYS A 103 18.73 -1.95 -4.07
CA LYS A 103 17.85 -1.12 -4.89
C LYS A 103 17.27 0.05 -4.12
N PRO A 104 16.94 1.17 -4.77
CA PRO A 104 16.16 2.22 -4.13
C PRO A 104 14.81 1.70 -3.64
N TYR A 105 14.37 2.15 -2.48
CA TYR A 105 13.14 1.69 -1.82
C TYR A 105 12.27 2.86 -1.40
N ARG A 106 10.97 2.77 -1.70
CA ARG A 106 10.00 3.82 -1.35
C ARG A 106 8.79 3.22 -0.66
N ASN A 107 8.32 3.89 0.39
CA ASN A 107 7.04 3.63 1.03
C ASN A 107 6.06 4.80 0.84
N GLY A 108 4.87 4.73 1.47
CA GLY A 108 3.85 5.75 1.32
C GLY A 108 4.30 7.14 1.75
N ARG A 109 5.08 7.27 2.83
CA ARG A 109 5.60 8.57 3.30
C ARG A 109 6.62 9.17 2.33
N ASP A 110 7.40 8.34 1.66
CA ASP A 110 8.37 8.80 0.66
C ASP A 110 7.70 9.44 -0.56
N LEU A 111 6.39 9.18 -0.81
CA LEU A 111 5.60 9.79 -1.87
C LEU A 111 4.85 11.04 -1.40
N THR A 112 4.42 11.10 -0.14
CA THR A 112 3.52 12.16 0.37
C THR A 112 4.26 13.20 1.22
N ASP A 113 5.49 12.94 1.59
CA ASP A 113 6.34 13.78 2.42
C ASP A 113 7.78 13.79 1.84
N ARG A 114 8.78 13.99 2.65
CA ARG A 114 10.19 13.96 2.22
C ARG A 114 10.69 12.54 2.03
N PRO A 115 11.25 12.19 0.86
CA PRO A 115 11.85 10.89 0.63
C PRO A 115 13.00 10.62 1.60
N ARG A 116 12.98 9.46 2.28
CA ARG A 116 14.04 9.02 3.21
C ARG A 116 15.34 8.64 2.50
N ASN A 117 15.29 8.44 1.18
CA ASN A 117 16.42 8.02 0.34
C ASN A 117 17.10 6.72 0.83
N VAL A 118 16.31 5.80 1.36
CA VAL A 118 16.78 4.48 1.78
C VAL A 118 16.82 3.49 0.63
N LEU A 119 17.65 2.47 0.80
CA LEU A 119 17.84 1.37 -0.12
C LEU A 119 17.36 0.07 0.52
N ILE A 120 17.19 -0.97 -0.28
CA ILE A 120 16.82 -2.30 0.19
C ILE A 120 17.67 -3.38 -0.47
N ILE A 121 18.13 -4.33 0.32
CA ILE A 121 18.84 -5.52 -0.13
C ILE A 121 17.80 -6.51 -0.68
N ASP A 122 17.93 -6.91 -1.94
CA ASP A 122 16.96 -7.74 -2.65
C ASP A 122 17.62 -9.01 -3.20
N PHE A 123 17.62 -10.06 -2.43
CA PHE A 123 18.17 -11.35 -2.81
C PHE A 123 17.22 -12.24 -3.64
N SER A 124 16.16 -11.66 -4.21
CA SER A 124 15.20 -12.45 -5.02
C SER A 124 15.87 -13.14 -6.18
N GLY A 125 15.64 -14.46 -6.30
CA GLY A 125 16.21 -15.29 -7.36
C GLY A 125 17.58 -15.87 -7.03
N LEU A 126 18.14 -15.59 -5.84
CA LEU A 126 19.42 -16.13 -5.40
C LEU A 126 19.22 -17.20 -4.30
N THR A 127 20.02 -18.23 -4.34
CA THR A 127 20.14 -19.21 -3.26
C THR A 127 21.03 -18.67 -2.14
N GLU A 128 20.92 -19.25 -0.94
CA GLU A 128 21.73 -18.86 0.21
C GLU A 128 23.23 -19.01 -0.07
N ASP A 129 23.63 -20.10 -0.73
CA ASP A 129 25.03 -20.38 -1.06
C ASP A 129 25.59 -19.39 -2.09
N GLU A 130 24.79 -19.01 -3.10
CA GLU A 130 25.18 -17.97 -4.07
C GLU A 130 25.39 -16.62 -3.37
N ILE A 131 24.52 -16.24 -2.44
CA ILE A 131 24.65 -14.99 -1.70
C ILE A 131 25.89 -15.01 -0.83
N ARG A 132 26.10 -16.09 -0.07
CA ARG A 132 27.27 -16.27 0.79
C ARG A 132 28.58 -16.19 0.03
N PHE A 133 28.60 -16.75 -1.18
CA PHE A 133 29.80 -16.75 -2.02
C PHE A 133 30.04 -15.39 -2.70
N ARG A 134 28.98 -14.80 -3.27
CA ARG A 134 29.08 -13.57 -4.08
C ARG A 134 29.07 -12.27 -3.28
N TYR A 135 28.37 -12.27 -2.15
CA TYR A 135 28.10 -11.07 -1.34
C TYR A 135 28.26 -11.37 0.16
N PRO A 136 29.45 -11.78 0.64
CA PRO A 136 29.63 -12.24 2.02
C PRO A 136 29.34 -11.17 3.06
N ALA A 137 29.70 -9.90 2.85
CA ALA A 137 29.40 -8.82 3.78
C ALA A 137 27.91 -8.51 3.81
N THR A 138 27.23 -8.49 2.65
CA THR A 138 25.78 -8.28 2.56
C THR A 138 25.02 -9.47 3.16
N TYR A 139 25.50 -10.70 2.97
CA TYR A 139 24.96 -11.90 3.62
C TYR A 139 25.04 -11.78 5.15
N GLN A 140 26.22 -11.43 5.68
CA GLN A 140 26.41 -11.27 7.11
C GLN A 140 25.52 -10.17 7.70
N TRP A 141 25.36 -9.08 6.97
CA TRP A 141 24.45 -8.00 7.36
C TRP A 141 23.01 -8.51 7.56
N VAL A 142 22.48 -9.26 6.58
CA VAL A 142 21.10 -9.77 6.63
C VAL A 142 21.00 -10.92 7.65
N LEU A 143 22.03 -11.76 7.79
CA LEU A 143 22.10 -12.83 8.77
C LEU A 143 21.90 -12.28 10.22
N GLU A 144 22.61 -11.23 10.55
CA GLU A 144 22.55 -10.64 11.90
C GLU A 144 21.23 -9.90 12.18
N ARG A 145 20.60 -9.30 11.17
CA ARG A 145 19.44 -8.38 11.35
C ARG A 145 18.10 -8.98 10.99
N VAL A 146 18.07 -10.01 10.18
CA VAL A 146 16.82 -10.63 9.69
C VAL A 146 16.63 -12.03 10.27
N LYS A 147 17.66 -12.85 10.28
CA LYS A 147 17.53 -14.25 10.67
C LYS A 147 16.99 -14.47 12.09
N PRO A 148 17.39 -13.71 13.13
CA PRO A 148 16.87 -13.92 14.49
C PRO A 148 15.34 -13.76 14.60
N GLU A 149 14.77 -12.79 13.87
CA GLU A 149 13.31 -12.61 13.79
C GLU A 149 12.65 -13.73 12.99
N ARG A 150 13.30 -14.17 11.90
CA ARG A 150 12.80 -15.23 11.03
C ARG A 150 12.77 -16.60 11.70
N ASP A 151 13.75 -16.93 12.51
CA ASP A 151 13.82 -18.22 13.22
C ASP A 151 12.63 -18.40 14.17
N GLN A 152 12.05 -17.32 14.67
CA GLN A 152 10.87 -17.31 15.55
C GLN A 152 9.55 -17.25 14.76
N ASN A 153 9.58 -17.17 13.44
CA ASN A 153 8.36 -17.02 12.63
C ASN A 153 7.57 -18.33 12.58
N LYS A 154 6.24 -18.24 12.68
CA LYS A 154 5.35 -19.42 12.61
C LYS A 154 5.29 -20.04 11.21
N GLU A 155 5.51 -19.24 10.16
CA GLU A 155 5.49 -19.71 8.78
C GLU A 155 6.83 -20.36 8.41
N GLU A 156 6.80 -21.65 8.10
CA GLU A 156 7.97 -22.43 7.73
C GLU A 156 8.72 -21.84 6.54
N TYR A 157 7.99 -21.41 5.50
CA TYR A 157 8.58 -20.76 4.34
C TYR A 157 9.52 -19.62 4.72
N ARG A 158 9.14 -18.79 5.69
CA ARG A 158 9.93 -17.63 6.13
C ARG A 158 11.13 -18.02 6.98
N ARG A 159 11.05 -19.13 7.72
CA ARG A 159 12.20 -19.66 8.46
C ARG A 159 13.24 -20.23 7.52
N VAL A 160 12.80 -21.07 6.58
CA VAL A 160 13.68 -21.78 5.64
C VAL A 160 14.29 -20.80 4.62
N ASN A 161 13.54 -19.83 4.15
CA ASN A 161 13.99 -18.82 3.17
C ASN A 161 14.19 -17.45 3.84
N TRP A 162 14.86 -17.44 4.98
CA TRP A 162 14.99 -16.27 5.84
C TRP A 162 15.63 -15.05 5.15
N TRP A 163 16.50 -15.28 4.16
CA TRP A 163 17.18 -14.24 3.37
C TRP A 163 16.31 -13.61 2.27
N LEU A 164 15.14 -14.19 2.00
CA LEU A 164 14.20 -13.66 1.01
C LEU A 164 13.11 -12.81 1.65
N PHE A 165 12.48 -11.96 0.86
CA PHE A 165 11.30 -11.23 1.30
C PHE A 165 10.16 -12.20 1.66
N GLY A 166 9.31 -11.80 2.59
CA GLY A 166 8.19 -12.62 3.04
C GLY A 166 7.17 -12.96 1.95
N ARG A 167 7.18 -12.23 0.82
CA ARG A 167 6.45 -12.57 -0.41
C ARG A 167 7.35 -12.35 -1.63
N LYS A 168 7.30 -13.27 -2.58
CA LYS A 168 8.12 -13.25 -3.81
C LYS A 168 7.78 -12.08 -4.74
N ASN A 169 6.51 -11.64 -4.79
CA ASN A 169 6.01 -10.58 -5.68
C ASN A 169 6.43 -10.76 -7.15
N THR A 170 6.42 -12.01 -7.65
CA THR A 170 6.86 -12.37 -9.01
C THR A 170 6.07 -11.65 -10.09
N GLU A 171 4.75 -11.49 -9.89
CA GLU A 171 3.89 -10.80 -10.85
C GLU A 171 4.27 -9.33 -11.02
N LEU A 172 4.47 -8.60 -9.91
CA LEU A 172 4.95 -7.21 -9.95
C LEU A 172 6.31 -7.12 -10.67
N ARG A 173 7.26 -7.99 -10.33
CA ARG A 173 8.60 -7.99 -10.93
C ARG A 173 8.55 -8.24 -12.42
N SER A 174 7.76 -9.22 -12.86
CA SER A 174 7.56 -9.51 -14.28
C SER A 174 6.89 -8.36 -15.01
N ALA A 175 5.89 -7.72 -14.39
CA ALA A 175 5.18 -6.60 -15.00
C ALA A 175 6.06 -5.34 -15.15
N LEU A 176 7.01 -5.12 -14.23
CA LEU A 176 7.96 -4.00 -14.30
C LEU A 176 9.13 -4.25 -15.25
N PHE A 177 9.41 -5.49 -15.64
CA PHE A 177 10.65 -5.87 -16.33
C PHE A 177 10.90 -5.09 -17.62
N ASN A 178 9.87 -4.85 -18.43
CA ASN A 178 9.95 -4.17 -19.73
C ASN A 178 9.64 -2.67 -19.67
N LEU A 179 9.40 -2.11 -18.49
CA LEU A 179 9.09 -0.70 -18.31
C LEU A 179 10.35 0.09 -17.98
N THR A 180 10.35 1.39 -18.28
CA THR A 180 11.37 2.33 -17.80
C THR A 180 10.93 2.98 -16.48
N ARG A 181 9.62 3.13 -16.31
CA ARG A 181 8.96 3.72 -15.14
C ARG A 181 7.58 3.11 -14.95
N TYR A 182 6.98 3.33 -13.80
CA TYR A 182 5.61 2.92 -13.51
C TYR A 182 4.91 3.97 -12.66
N ILE A 183 3.58 3.94 -12.61
CA ILE A 183 2.81 4.87 -11.79
C ILE A 183 2.64 4.28 -10.39
N ALA A 184 2.90 5.05 -9.36
CA ALA A 184 2.72 4.65 -7.98
C ALA A 184 1.71 5.55 -7.25
N THR A 185 0.95 4.95 -6.35
CA THR A 185 0.05 5.65 -5.42
C THR A 185 0.09 5.00 -4.04
N VAL A 186 -0.24 5.77 -3.02
CA VAL A 186 -0.35 5.25 -1.65
C VAL A 186 -1.62 4.42 -1.50
N LYS A 187 -1.50 3.22 -0.91
CA LYS A 187 -2.62 2.30 -0.71
C LYS A 187 -3.74 2.90 0.14
N THR A 188 -3.37 3.63 1.18
CA THR A 188 -4.30 4.28 2.11
C THR A 188 -3.92 5.73 2.28
N ALA A 189 -4.67 6.65 1.72
CA ALA A 189 -4.46 8.08 1.83
C ALA A 189 -5.80 8.83 1.79
N LYS A 190 -5.87 9.97 2.50
CA LYS A 190 -7.04 10.87 2.45
C LYS A 190 -7.20 11.48 1.05
N HIS A 191 -6.09 11.86 0.44
CA HIS A 191 -6.05 12.41 -0.91
C HIS A 191 -5.21 11.49 -1.79
N ARG A 192 -5.76 11.11 -2.94
CA ARG A 192 -5.09 10.21 -3.88
C ARG A 192 -4.04 11.01 -4.66
N LEU A 193 -2.81 10.55 -4.60
CA LEU A 193 -1.69 11.10 -5.37
C LEU A 193 -1.12 10.00 -6.27
N PHE A 194 -0.91 10.31 -7.53
CA PHE A 194 -0.25 9.44 -8.49
C PHE A 194 1.01 10.10 -9.01
N GLN A 195 2.10 9.35 -9.11
CA GLN A 195 3.35 9.85 -9.67
C GLN A 195 4.13 8.73 -10.34
N PHE A 196 5.00 9.09 -11.28
CA PHE A 196 5.94 8.13 -11.84
C PHE A 196 7.07 7.83 -10.86
N LEU A 197 7.42 6.55 -10.77
CA LEU A 197 8.66 6.07 -10.18
C LEU A 197 9.47 5.34 -11.25
N ASP A 198 10.80 5.45 -11.18
CA ASP A 198 11.70 4.63 -11.98
C ASP A 198 11.50 3.15 -11.67
N ARG A 199 11.62 2.28 -12.67
CA ARG A 199 11.44 0.83 -12.51
C ARG A 199 12.39 0.19 -11.48
N GLU A 200 13.58 0.76 -11.30
CA GLU A 200 14.56 0.26 -10.34
C GLU A 200 14.16 0.52 -8.89
N ILE A 201 13.24 1.45 -8.65
CA ILE A 201 12.70 1.74 -7.33
C ILE A 201 11.72 0.64 -6.94
N LEU A 202 12.01 -0.08 -5.86
CA LEU A 202 11.07 -1.06 -5.31
C LEU A 202 10.04 -0.38 -4.41
N PRO A 203 8.73 -0.53 -4.72
CA PRO A 203 7.66 0.00 -3.89
C PRO A 203 7.40 -0.91 -2.69
N ASP A 204 7.19 -0.33 -1.50
CA ASP A 204 6.67 -1.02 -0.32
C ASP A 204 5.22 -1.46 -0.51
N SER A 205 4.78 -2.43 0.24
CA SER A 205 3.40 -2.94 0.26
C SER A 205 2.33 -1.90 0.65
N LYS A 206 2.73 -0.74 1.15
CA LYS A 206 1.84 0.41 1.35
C LYS A 206 1.62 1.22 0.08
N LEU A 207 2.31 0.86 -1.01
CA LEU A 207 2.13 1.42 -2.33
C LEU A 207 1.43 0.43 -3.25
N ILE A 208 0.66 0.98 -4.18
CA ILE A 208 0.14 0.28 -5.35
C ILE A 208 0.94 0.75 -6.56
N ALA A 209 1.52 -0.19 -7.28
CA ALA A 209 2.19 0.04 -8.56
C ALA A 209 1.20 -0.24 -9.69
N VAL A 210 0.91 0.76 -10.53
CA VAL A 210 0.21 0.60 -11.79
C VAL A 210 1.28 0.46 -12.87
N THR A 211 1.34 -0.72 -13.51
CA THR A 211 2.41 -1.12 -14.43
C THR A 211 2.20 -0.53 -15.82
N SER A 212 2.26 0.79 -15.86
CA SER A 212 2.17 1.59 -17.08
C SER A 212 3.16 2.76 -17.02
N GLU A 213 3.86 2.98 -18.14
CA GLU A 213 4.74 4.14 -18.34
C GLU A 213 4.08 5.27 -19.12
N ASN A 214 2.81 5.10 -19.51
CA ASN A 214 2.08 6.03 -20.34
C ASN A 214 1.57 7.24 -19.53
N SER A 215 1.97 8.45 -19.94
CA SER A 215 1.53 9.69 -19.32
C SER A 215 0.03 9.94 -19.42
N PHE A 216 -0.65 9.38 -20.44
CA PHE A 216 -2.10 9.43 -20.56
C PHE A 216 -2.77 8.74 -19.35
N HIS A 217 -2.29 7.56 -18.96
CA HIS A 217 -2.81 6.86 -17.78
C HIS A 217 -2.60 7.65 -16.49
N LEU A 218 -1.44 8.29 -16.35
CA LEU A 218 -1.20 9.18 -15.20
C LEU A 218 -2.20 10.36 -15.19
N GLY A 219 -2.45 10.97 -16.36
CA GLY A 219 -3.42 12.06 -16.49
C GLY A 219 -4.84 11.63 -16.11
N VAL A 220 -5.31 10.47 -16.61
CA VAL A 220 -6.62 9.92 -16.25
C VAL A 220 -6.73 9.65 -14.75
N LEU A 221 -5.75 8.95 -14.16
CA LEU A 221 -5.73 8.62 -12.73
C LEU A 221 -5.67 9.86 -11.83
N SER A 222 -5.06 10.95 -12.30
CA SER A 222 -4.93 12.20 -11.56
C SER A 222 -6.08 13.18 -11.80
N SER A 223 -7.02 12.83 -12.69
CA SER A 223 -8.16 13.70 -13.02
C SER A 223 -9.25 13.67 -11.95
N SER A 224 -10.12 14.67 -11.94
CA SER A 224 -11.30 14.73 -11.07
C SER A 224 -12.37 13.69 -11.41
N VAL A 225 -12.25 13.00 -12.54
CA VAL A 225 -13.19 11.95 -12.99
C VAL A 225 -12.87 10.59 -12.35
N HIS A 226 -11.63 10.41 -11.88
CA HIS A 226 -11.18 9.17 -11.22
C HIS A 226 -11.49 9.14 -9.70
#